data_ec579c32ae4503ed03d5dec4e7bd41d8
#
_entry.id   ec579c32ae4503ed03d5dec4e7bd41d8
#
_cell.length_a   1.000
_cell.length_b   1.000
_cell.length_c   1.000
_cell.angle_alpha   90.00
_cell.angle_beta   90.00
_cell.angle_gamma   90.00
#
_symmetry.space_group_name_H-M   'P 1'
#
loop_
_entity.id
_entity.type
_entity.pdbx_description
1 polymer ?
#
loop_
_entity_poly.entity_id
_entity_poly.type
_entity_poly.pdbx_seq_one_letter_code
_entity_poly.pdbx_strand_id
1 'polypeptide(L)'
;MAKQLSCRLPEGCAIHFGILTSLRSWDFFEIPKSVNSACNVGGFGTDGTLSSLLGAALVHPEKLYFGVLGDLAFFYDMNALGNRHFGKNIRILLVNNGKGCEFTHYLNPGHIFREDVDPYIAAAGHYGNQSRTLVRDYAKNLGIDYLSASSKEEFLENMEVFLSTDVDRSFVFEAFTRDIDENEALRLITSTGLVGDVKQVLKEKVGNVIGEKGMAFVKRILK
;
A
#
# COMPACT_ATOMS: atom_id res chain seq x y z
N MET A 1 -0.29 -8.72 2.13
CA MET A 1 0.12 -7.72 3.13
C MET A 1 -1.08 -7.00 3.72
N ALA A 2 -1.75 -6.08 3.03
CA ALA A 2 -2.87 -5.29 3.56
C ALA A 2 -3.92 -6.15 4.29
N LYS A 3 -4.45 -7.19 3.65
CA LYS A 3 -5.42 -8.13 4.26
C LYS A 3 -4.95 -8.75 5.58
N GLN A 4 -3.66 -9.01 5.73
CA GLN A 4 -3.11 -9.66 6.94
C GLN A 4 -2.90 -8.68 8.09
N LEU A 5 -2.53 -7.44 7.75
CA LEU A 5 -2.24 -6.41 8.74
C LEU A 5 -3.48 -5.64 9.18
N SER A 6 -4.41 -5.35 8.26
CA SER A 6 -5.51 -4.41 8.50
C SER A 6 -6.33 -4.76 9.75
N CYS A 7 -6.75 -6.01 9.89
CA CYS A 7 -7.55 -6.47 11.02
C CYS A 7 -6.74 -6.76 12.31
N ARG A 8 -5.41 -6.64 12.26
CA ARG A 8 -4.49 -6.96 13.37
C ARG A 8 -3.76 -5.75 13.92
N LEU A 9 -4.03 -4.57 13.41
CA LEU A 9 -3.46 -3.33 13.94
C LEU A 9 -3.82 -3.19 15.42
N PRO A 10 -2.85 -2.80 16.28
CA PRO A 10 -3.09 -2.60 17.71
C PRO A 10 -4.19 -1.56 17.97
N GLU A 11 -4.97 -1.79 19.00
CA GLU A 11 -6.02 -0.83 19.42
C GLU A 11 -5.43 0.54 19.73
N GLY A 12 -6.15 1.57 19.30
CA GLY A 12 -5.79 2.96 19.58
C GLY A 12 -4.56 3.47 18.83
N CYS A 13 -3.90 2.67 17.98
CA CYS A 13 -2.81 3.15 17.14
C CYS A 13 -3.30 4.12 16.05
N ALA A 14 -2.37 4.74 15.34
CA ALA A 14 -2.65 5.51 14.14
C ALA A 14 -1.93 4.90 12.94
N ILE A 15 -2.53 5.01 11.75
CA ILE A 15 -1.92 4.58 10.50
C ILE A 15 -1.95 5.71 9.47
N HIS A 16 -0.82 5.94 8.80
CA HIS A 16 -0.64 6.94 7.76
C HIS A 16 -0.25 6.26 6.46
N PHE A 17 -1.00 6.56 5.40
CA PHE A 17 -0.78 5.94 4.10
C PHE A 17 -0.09 6.90 3.13
N GLY A 18 0.89 6.38 2.41
CA GLY A 18 1.30 6.99 1.15
C GLY A 18 0.14 6.95 0.15
N ILE A 19 0.13 7.90 -0.79
CA ILE A 19 -0.88 7.98 -1.83
C ILE A 19 -0.83 6.82 -2.82
N LEU A 20 -1.79 6.76 -3.71
CA LEU A 20 -1.87 5.84 -4.86
C LEU A 20 -1.98 4.37 -4.43
N THR A 21 -1.10 3.51 -4.92
CA THR A 21 -1.21 2.05 -4.70
C THR A 21 -1.15 1.67 -3.22
N SER A 22 -0.38 2.39 -2.41
CA SER A 22 -0.32 2.15 -0.96
C SER A 22 -1.69 2.31 -0.30
N LEU A 23 -2.37 3.44 -0.52
CA LEU A 23 -3.73 3.67 -0.01
C LEU A 23 -4.74 2.72 -0.68
N ARG A 24 -4.72 2.65 -2.01
CA ARG A 24 -5.66 1.87 -2.83
C ARG A 24 -5.71 0.40 -2.44
N SER A 25 -4.57 -0.20 -2.07
CA SER A 25 -4.50 -1.60 -1.64
C SER A 25 -5.14 -1.84 -0.27
N TRP A 26 -5.22 -0.83 0.57
CA TRP A 26 -5.81 -0.93 1.90
C TRP A 26 -7.30 -0.61 1.93
N ASP A 27 -7.82 0.16 0.98
CA ASP A 27 -9.24 0.51 0.86
C ASP A 27 -10.17 -0.71 0.70
N PHE A 28 -9.61 -1.87 0.37
CA PHE A 28 -10.38 -3.12 0.27
C PHE A 28 -10.56 -3.85 1.62
N PHE A 29 -9.92 -3.38 2.69
CA PHE A 29 -9.90 -4.09 3.97
C PHE A 29 -10.23 -3.17 5.12
N GLU A 30 -11.12 -3.63 6.00
CA GLU A 30 -11.46 -2.90 7.21
C GLU A 30 -10.29 -2.88 8.20
N ILE A 31 -10.12 -1.76 8.87
CA ILE A 31 -9.23 -1.60 10.03
C ILE A 31 -10.06 -1.48 11.31
N PRO A 32 -9.51 -1.80 12.49
CA PRO A 32 -10.24 -1.66 13.74
C PRO A 32 -10.75 -0.23 13.95
N LYS A 33 -11.96 -0.07 14.45
CA LYS A 33 -12.61 1.25 14.66
C LYS A 33 -11.83 2.17 15.60
N SER A 34 -10.99 1.61 16.46
CA SER A 34 -10.13 2.36 17.38
C SER A 34 -8.88 2.94 16.71
N VAL A 35 -8.58 2.56 15.46
CA VAL A 35 -7.41 3.01 14.70
C VAL A 35 -7.77 4.27 13.91
N ASN A 36 -7.00 5.34 14.13
CA ASN A 36 -7.11 6.55 13.33
C ASN A 36 -6.30 6.42 12.05
N SER A 37 -6.85 6.80 10.90
CA SER A 37 -6.15 6.74 9.63
C SER A 37 -6.05 8.12 8.95
N ALA A 38 -4.94 8.35 8.25
CA ALA A 38 -4.71 9.55 7.43
C ALA A 38 -3.93 9.20 6.16
N CYS A 39 -3.97 10.09 5.18
CA CYS A 39 -3.23 9.95 3.93
C CYS A 39 -2.87 11.31 3.35
N ASN A 40 -1.72 11.40 2.68
CA ASN A 40 -1.23 12.62 2.02
C ASN A 40 -1.88 12.85 0.64
N VAL A 41 -3.21 12.88 0.57
CA VAL A 41 -3.92 13.08 -0.73
C VAL A 41 -4.09 14.53 -1.14
N GLY A 42 -3.99 15.49 -0.22
CA GLY A 42 -4.32 16.89 -0.47
C GLY A 42 -3.42 17.59 -1.49
N GLY A 43 -2.12 17.27 -1.51
CA GLY A 43 -1.16 17.84 -2.46
C GLY A 43 -0.87 16.94 -3.66
N PHE A 44 -1.40 15.73 -3.67
CA PHE A 44 -1.14 14.70 -4.69
C PHE A 44 0.35 14.37 -4.90
N GLY A 45 1.20 14.71 -3.93
CA GLY A 45 2.63 14.43 -3.93
C GLY A 45 2.94 13.05 -3.34
N THR A 46 3.98 12.40 -3.86
CA THR A 46 4.52 11.17 -3.26
C THR A 46 5.48 11.47 -2.11
N ASP A 47 5.92 12.70 -2.01
CA ASP A 47 6.81 13.23 -0.97
C ASP A 47 6.06 13.57 0.34
N GLY A 48 6.81 13.74 1.40
CA GLY A 48 6.29 14.23 2.69
C GLY A 48 5.50 13.23 3.52
N THR A 49 5.35 11.97 3.10
CA THR A 49 4.59 10.95 3.85
C THR A 49 5.26 10.62 5.19
N LEU A 50 6.57 10.41 5.21
CA LEU A 50 7.32 10.13 6.44
C LEU A 50 7.38 11.35 7.36
N SER A 51 7.56 12.54 6.79
CA SER A 51 7.56 13.79 7.56
C SER A 51 6.21 14.07 8.20
N SER A 52 5.09 13.78 7.51
CA SER A 52 3.74 13.89 8.07
C SER A 52 3.50 12.88 9.19
N LEU A 53 3.92 11.63 8.98
CA LEU A 53 3.88 10.57 10.00
C LEU A 53 4.67 10.98 11.24
N LEU A 54 5.89 11.45 11.05
CA LEU A 54 6.76 11.94 12.14
C LEU A 54 6.08 13.08 12.92
N GLY A 55 5.55 14.08 12.21
CA GLY A 55 4.85 15.18 12.84
C GLY A 55 3.65 14.74 13.68
N ALA A 56 2.86 13.79 13.19
CA ALA A 56 1.75 13.22 13.94
C ALA A 56 2.22 12.43 15.17
N ALA A 57 3.29 11.64 15.03
CA ALA A 57 3.82 10.80 16.11
C ALA A 57 4.43 11.60 17.28
N LEU A 58 4.87 12.83 17.02
CA LEU A 58 5.42 13.73 18.07
C LEU A 58 4.37 14.17 19.08
N VAL A 59 3.10 14.25 18.69
CA VAL A 59 2.02 14.76 19.55
C VAL A 59 1.67 13.77 20.65
N HIS A 60 1.78 12.46 20.36
CA HIS A 60 1.43 11.37 21.27
C HIS A 60 2.53 10.30 21.25
N PRO A 61 3.64 10.50 21.95
CA PRO A 61 4.79 9.57 21.94
C PRO A 61 4.47 8.19 22.55
N GLU A 62 3.43 8.12 23.37
CA GLU A 62 2.91 6.87 23.96
C GLU A 62 2.07 6.03 23.01
N LYS A 63 1.65 6.57 21.87
CA LYS A 63 0.81 5.94 20.87
C LYS A 63 1.66 5.42 19.73
N LEU A 64 1.34 4.22 19.24
CA LEU A 64 1.98 3.67 18.03
C LEU A 64 1.45 4.34 16.76
N TYR A 65 2.38 4.67 15.88
CA TYR A 65 2.11 5.24 14.56
C TYR A 65 2.70 4.35 13.46
N PHE A 66 1.83 3.86 12.61
CA PHE A 66 2.20 3.04 11.47
C PHE A 66 2.20 3.88 10.18
N GLY A 67 3.26 3.75 9.37
CA GLY A 67 3.32 4.31 8.03
C GLY A 67 3.31 3.18 7.01
N VAL A 68 2.52 3.31 5.95
CA VAL A 68 2.51 2.38 4.82
C VAL A 68 2.77 3.15 3.55
N LEU A 69 3.88 2.87 2.89
CA LEU A 69 4.30 3.62 1.70
C LEU A 69 5.11 2.76 0.74
N GLY A 70 5.10 3.14 -0.52
CA GLY A 70 5.96 2.56 -1.55
C GLY A 70 7.37 3.13 -1.48
N ASP A 71 8.29 2.47 -2.17
CA ASP A 71 9.70 2.82 -2.23
C ASP A 71 9.95 4.22 -2.80
N LEU A 72 9.27 4.60 -3.88
CA LEU A 72 9.41 5.94 -4.45
C LEU A 72 9.09 7.03 -3.42
N ALA A 73 7.95 6.91 -2.72
CA ALA A 73 7.56 7.84 -1.65
C ALA A 73 8.55 7.83 -0.49
N PHE A 74 9.06 6.64 -0.13
CA PHE A 74 10.06 6.49 0.92
C PHE A 74 11.35 7.23 0.58
N PHE A 75 11.90 7.03 -0.63
CA PHE A 75 13.17 7.66 -1.01
C PHE A 75 13.08 9.17 -1.20
N TYR A 76 11.92 9.71 -1.59
CA TYR A 76 11.70 11.16 -1.61
C TYR A 76 11.80 11.80 -0.23
N ASP A 77 11.42 11.09 0.82
CA ASP A 77 11.31 11.63 2.19
C ASP A 77 12.13 10.84 3.23
N MET A 78 13.04 9.96 2.78
CA MET A 78 13.82 9.09 3.67
C MET A 78 14.67 9.85 4.70
N ASN A 79 15.02 11.11 4.42
CA ASN A 79 15.75 11.95 5.34
C ASN A 79 14.98 12.22 6.64
N ALA A 80 13.66 12.07 6.65
CA ALA A 80 12.83 12.14 7.84
C ALA A 80 13.25 11.13 8.92
N LEU A 81 13.78 9.96 8.53
CA LEU A 81 14.29 8.95 9.47
C LEU A 81 15.49 9.47 10.29
N GLY A 82 16.32 10.33 9.69
CA GLY A 82 17.46 10.95 10.35
C GLY A 82 17.11 12.17 11.20
N ASN A 83 15.83 12.53 11.30
CA ASN A 83 15.41 13.65 12.11
C ASN A 83 15.57 13.33 13.60
N ARG A 84 16.15 14.26 14.37
CA ARG A 84 16.36 14.11 15.84
C ARG A 84 15.09 13.80 16.65
N HIS A 85 13.93 14.06 16.07
CA HIS A 85 12.62 13.82 16.69
C HIS A 85 11.97 12.51 16.23
N PHE A 86 12.67 11.69 15.45
CA PHE A 86 12.16 10.40 15.05
C PHE A 86 11.99 9.48 16.27
N GLY A 87 10.74 9.23 16.65
CA GLY A 87 10.39 8.54 17.89
C GLY A 87 10.41 7.03 17.76
N LYS A 88 10.55 6.36 18.89
CA LYS A 88 10.52 4.89 19.00
C LYS A 88 9.13 4.29 18.76
N ASN A 89 8.10 5.11 18.75
CA ASN A 89 6.71 4.75 18.53
C ASN A 89 6.33 4.68 17.04
N ILE A 90 7.30 4.76 16.12
CA ILE A 90 7.07 4.75 14.67
C ILE A 90 7.38 3.37 14.08
N ARG A 91 6.46 2.88 13.25
CA ARG A 91 6.53 1.62 12.52
C ARG A 91 6.30 1.90 11.04
N ILE A 92 7.24 1.59 10.17
CA ILE A 92 7.15 1.85 8.73
C ILE A 92 7.08 0.52 7.99
N LEU A 93 5.97 0.27 7.29
CA LEU A 93 5.88 -0.77 6.28
C LEU A 93 6.24 -0.15 4.93
N LEU A 94 7.39 -0.51 4.43
CA LEU A 94 7.90 -0.11 3.13
C LEU A 94 7.62 -1.22 2.11
N VAL A 95 6.79 -0.93 1.11
CA VAL A 95 6.55 -1.83 -0.03
C VAL A 95 7.53 -1.46 -1.13
N ASN A 96 8.54 -2.31 -1.34
CA ASN A 96 9.61 -2.05 -2.29
C ASN A 96 9.49 -2.97 -3.51
N ASN A 97 9.02 -2.41 -4.61
CA ASN A 97 8.97 -3.06 -5.93
C ASN A 97 9.98 -2.46 -6.93
N GLY A 98 10.80 -1.49 -6.50
CA GLY A 98 11.87 -0.86 -7.27
C GLY A 98 11.46 0.36 -8.08
N LYS A 99 10.18 0.72 -8.12
CA LYS A 99 9.67 1.83 -8.94
C LYS A 99 8.34 2.40 -8.48
N GLY A 100 7.95 3.56 -9.01
CA GLY A 100 6.61 4.10 -8.85
C GLY A 100 5.61 3.39 -9.77
N CYS A 101 4.70 2.59 -9.21
CA CYS A 101 3.82 1.71 -9.98
C CYS A 101 2.60 2.40 -10.62
N GLU A 102 2.38 3.69 -10.41
CA GLU A 102 1.18 4.36 -10.92
C GLU A 102 1.09 4.31 -12.44
N PHE A 103 2.19 4.56 -13.16
CA PHE A 103 2.20 4.55 -14.62
C PHE A 103 2.13 3.15 -15.24
N THR A 104 2.51 2.12 -14.49
CA THR A 104 2.38 0.72 -14.92
C THR A 104 1.04 0.11 -14.54
N HIS A 105 0.25 0.83 -13.74
CA HIS A 105 -1.07 0.38 -13.29
C HIS A 105 -2.06 0.26 -14.47
N TYR A 106 -2.77 -0.86 -14.56
CA TYR A 106 -3.68 -1.17 -15.69
C TYR A 106 -4.79 -0.14 -15.93
N LEU A 107 -5.17 0.67 -14.94
CA LEU A 107 -6.14 1.77 -15.08
C LEU A 107 -5.49 3.09 -15.51
N ASN A 108 -4.16 3.20 -15.51
CA ASN A 108 -3.47 4.41 -15.91
C ASN A 108 -3.23 4.39 -17.42
N PRO A 109 -3.56 5.46 -18.17
CA PRO A 109 -3.25 5.52 -19.60
C PRO A 109 -1.77 5.31 -19.94
N GLY A 110 -0.87 5.66 -19.02
CA GLY A 110 0.57 5.47 -19.17
C GLY A 110 1.03 4.01 -19.25
N HIS A 111 0.17 3.04 -18.83
CA HIS A 111 0.53 1.62 -18.84
C HIS A 111 0.85 1.07 -20.26
N ILE A 112 0.40 1.76 -21.30
CA ILE A 112 0.71 1.39 -22.69
C ILE A 112 2.21 1.47 -23.03
N PHE A 113 2.95 2.30 -22.30
CA PHE A 113 4.41 2.46 -22.50
C PHE A 113 5.22 1.35 -21.83
N ARG A 114 4.60 0.53 -20.98
CA ARG A 114 5.24 -0.61 -20.31
C ARG A 114 6.58 -0.23 -19.66
N GLU A 115 7.65 -0.96 -19.98
CA GLU A 115 8.99 -0.78 -19.43
C GLU A 115 9.70 0.52 -19.89
N ASP A 116 9.22 1.15 -20.95
CA ASP A 116 9.78 2.43 -21.44
C ASP A 116 9.61 3.57 -20.43
N VAL A 117 8.70 3.42 -19.46
CA VAL A 117 8.48 4.39 -18.37
C VAL A 117 9.49 4.21 -17.24
N ASP A 118 10.05 3.03 -17.06
CA ASP A 118 10.85 2.66 -15.88
C ASP A 118 12.00 3.64 -15.59
N PRO A 119 12.76 4.16 -16.58
CA PRO A 119 13.81 5.15 -16.32
C PRO A 119 13.33 6.45 -15.67
N TYR A 120 12.03 6.75 -15.77
CA TYR A 120 11.42 7.99 -15.28
C TYR A 120 10.72 7.82 -13.93
N ILE A 121 10.48 6.58 -13.50
CA ILE A 121 9.75 6.25 -12.27
C ILE A 121 10.56 5.34 -11.34
N ALA A 122 11.85 5.19 -11.61
CA ALA A 122 12.76 4.41 -10.78
C ALA A 122 12.81 4.95 -9.35
N ALA A 123 12.89 4.04 -8.38
CA ALA A 123 12.96 4.36 -6.97
C ALA A 123 14.36 4.04 -6.40
N ALA A 124 14.52 2.87 -5.82
CA ALA A 124 15.72 2.47 -5.11
C ALA A 124 16.94 2.34 -6.04
N GLY A 125 17.94 3.19 -5.85
CA GLY A 125 19.20 3.13 -6.57
C GLY A 125 19.11 3.54 -8.03
N HIS A 126 18.02 4.15 -8.44
CA HIS A 126 17.68 4.54 -9.82
C HIS A 126 17.49 3.34 -10.77
N TYR A 127 16.74 3.52 -11.82
CA TYR A 127 16.46 2.52 -12.87
C TYR A 127 15.73 1.25 -12.38
N GLY A 128 14.94 1.35 -11.29
CA GLY A 128 14.16 0.23 -10.77
C GLY A 128 14.99 -0.85 -10.06
N ASN A 129 16.17 -0.53 -9.60
CA ASN A 129 17.04 -1.46 -8.92
C ASN A 129 16.65 -1.62 -7.44
N GLN A 130 16.09 -2.78 -7.07
CA GLN A 130 15.79 -3.14 -5.69
C GLN A 130 17.07 -3.50 -4.92
N SER A 131 17.67 -2.54 -4.23
CA SER A 131 18.78 -2.83 -3.33
C SER A 131 18.30 -3.55 -2.08
N ARG A 132 18.89 -4.72 -1.76
CA ARG A 132 18.60 -5.48 -0.54
C ARG A 132 19.29 -4.91 0.71
N THR A 133 20.14 -3.93 0.54
CA THR A 133 21.00 -3.41 1.62
C THR A 133 20.80 -1.94 1.90
N LEU A 134 20.34 -1.15 0.94
CA LEU A 134 20.26 0.30 1.05
C LEU A 134 19.42 0.75 2.26
N VAL A 135 18.17 0.34 2.33
CA VAL A 135 17.26 0.71 3.44
C VAL A 135 17.71 0.08 4.74
N ARG A 136 18.14 -1.20 4.70
CA ARG A 136 18.66 -1.92 5.85
C ARG A 136 19.83 -1.17 6.51
N ASP A 137 20.82 -0.81 5.71
CA ASP A 137 22.04 -0.21 6.22
C ASP A 137 21.80 1.23 6.67
N TYR A 138 20.92 1.95 5.97
CA TYR A 138 20.48 3.28 6.37
C TYR A 138 19.75 3.25 7.72
N ALA A 139 18.74 2.40 7.89
CA ALA A 139 17.99 2.24 9.13
C ALA A 139 18.91 1.86 10.31
N LYS A 140 19.77 0.86 10.10
CA LYS A 140 20.72 0.41 11.13
C LYS A 140 21.68 1.51 11.59
N ASN A 141 22.20 2.31 10.66
CA ASN A 141 23.09 3.43 11.01
C ASN A 141 22.38 4.54 11.81
N LEU A 142 21.05 4.62 11.71
CA LEU A 142 20.22 5.54 12.49
C LEU A 142 19.71 4.93 13.80
N GLY A 143 20.05 3.67 14.09
CA GLY A 143 19.56 2.97 15.29
C GLY A 143 18.11 2.54 15.22
N ILE A 144 17.56 2.40 14.01
CA ILE A 144 16.21 1.92 13.73
C ILE A 144 16.29 0.43 13.44
N ASP A 145 15.42 -0.36 14.05
CA ASP A 145 15.34 -1.78 13.79
C ASP A 145 14.82 -2.07 12.38
N TYR A 146 15.38 -3.08 11.75
CA TYR A 146 15.04 -3.43 10.38
C TYR A 146 14.55 -4.87 10.28
N LEU A 147 13.40 -5.03 9.63
CA LEU A 147 12.81 -6.31 9.23
C LEU A 147 12.70 -6.34 7.71
N SER A 148 12.75 -7.51 7.11
CA SER A 148 12.51 -7.66 5.67
C SER A 148 11.77 -8.94 5.35
N ALA A 149 11.03 -8.93 4.23
CA ALA A 149 10.35 -10.09 3.69
C ALA A 149 10.37 -10.07 2.16
N SER A 150 10.63 -11.25 1.56
CA SER A 150 10.56 -11.48 0.11
C SER A 150 9.56 -12.57 -0.24
N SER A 151 8.96 -13.20 0.77
CA SER A 151 7.90 -14.19 0.64
C SER A 151 6.75 -13.89 1.61
N LYS A 152 5.63 -14.56 1.40
CA LYS A 152 4.49 -14.48 2.30
C LYS A 152 4.82 -15.05 3.68
N GLU A 153 5.58 -16.11 3.72
CA GLU A 153 6.00 -16.81 4.94
C GLU A 153 6.87 -15.89 5.79
N GLU A 154 7.92 -15.32 5.21
CA GLU A 154 8.79 -14.34 5.88
C GLU A 154 8.01 -13.11 6.37
N PHE A 155 7.03 -12.65 5.58
CA PHE A 155 6.19 -11.53 5.98
C PHE A 155 5.34 -11.87 7.22
N LEU A 156 4.75 -13.06 7.27
CA LEU A 156 3.94 -13.49 8.41
C LEU A 156 4.78 -13.71 9.67
N GLU A 157 5.98 -14.24 9.54
CA GLU A 157 6.93 -14.42 10.65
C GLU A 157 7.34 -13.07 11.29
N ASN A 158 7.66 -12.08 10.46
CA ASN A 158 8.07 -10.76 10.93
C ASN A 158 6.90 -9.87 11.38
N MET A 159 5.68 -10.18 10.95
CA MET A 159 4.50 -9.36 11.23
C MET A 159 4.22 -9.24 12.73
N GLU A 160 4.41 -10.30 13.52
CA GLU A 160 4.17 -10.27 14.96
C GLU A 160 5.09 -9.29 15.69
N VAL A 161 6.37 -9.28 15.28
CA VAL A 161 7.36 -8.34 15.82
C VAL A 161 7.01 -6.90 15.41
N PHE A 162 6.61 -6.71 14.15
CA PHE A 162 6.23 -5.41 13.61
C PHE A 162 4.99 -4.81 14.30
N LEU A 163 4.03 -5.65 14.67
CA LEU A 163 2.78 -5.27 15.35
C LEU A 163 2.91 -5.24 16.89
N SER A 164 4.09 -5.57 17.45
CA SER A 164 4.33 -5.48 18.88
C SER A 164 3.92 -4.11 19.42
N THR A 165 3.25 -4.10 20.57
CA THR A 165 2.81 -2.88 21.26
C THR A 165 3.93 -2.19 22.04
N ASP A 166 5.13 -2.75 22.03
CA ASP A 166 6.30 -2.16 22.63
C ASP A 166 6.70 -0.86 21.90
N VAL A 167 6.73 0.25 22.60
CA VAL A 167 7.07 1.58 22.06
C VAL A 167 8.55 1.92 22.21
N ASP A 168 9.37 0.99 22.69
CA ASP A 168 10.80 1.23 22.92
C ASP A 168 11.67 1.13 21.66
N ARG A 169 11.06 0.71 20.54
CA ARG A 169 11.77 0.41 19.30
C ARG A 169 11.01 0.91 18.10
N SER A 170 11.68 1.65 17.23
CA SER A 170 11.15 1.97 15.90
C SER A 170 11.56 0.90 14.89
N PHE A 171 10.71 0.68 13.87
CA PHE A 171 10.97 -0.33 12.84
C PHE A 171 10.80 0.21 11.43
N VAL A 172 11.66 -0.23 10.54
CA VAL A 172 11.38 -0.29 9.11
C VAL A 172 11.22 -1.75 8.72
N PHE A 173 10.03 -2.12 8.25
CA PHE A 173 9.72 -3.43 7.71
C PHE A 173 9.62 -3.31 6.19
N GLU A 174 10.64 -3.76 5.47
CA GLU A 174 10.73 -3.70 4.03
C GLU A 174 10.22 -4.99 3.40
N ALA A 175 9.10 -4.89 2.69
CA ALA A 175 8.52 -6.00 1.94
C ALA A 175 8.89 -5.86 0.45
N PHE A 176 9.72 -6.76 -0.04
CA PHE A 176 10.12 -6.82 -1.45
C PHE A 176 9.03 -7.47 -2.28
N THR A 177 8.54 -6.75 -3.26
CA THR A 177 7.45 -7.18 -4.14
C THR A 177 7.84 -7.00 -5.60
N ARG A 178 6.95 -7.38 -6.52
CA ARG A 178 7.06 -7.06 -7.95
C ARG A 178 5.82 -6.29 -8.38
N ASP A 179 6.01 -5.25 -9.15
CA ASP A 179 4.94 -4.42 -9.68
C ASP A 179 3.88 -5.21 -10.48
N ILE A 180 4.33 -6.22 -11.23
CA ILE A 180 3.44 -7.13 -11.97
C ILE A 180 2.48 -7.87 -11.04
N ASP A 181 2.98 -8.41 -9.93
CA ASP A 181 2.17 -9.16 -8.97
C ASP A 181 1.19 -8.23 -8.23
N GLU A 182 1.62 -7.02 -7.89
CA GLU A 182 0.77 -6.00 -7.27
C GLU A 182 -0.38 -5.56 -8.21
N ASN A 183 -0.05 -5.29 -9.47
CA ASN A 183 -1.03 -4.92 -10.49
C ASN A 183 -2.04 -6.04 -10.73
N GLU A 184 -1.60 -7.29 -10.81
CA GLU A 184 -2.49 -8.44 -11.00
C GLU A 184 -3.38 -8.66 -9.77
N ALA A 185 -2.84 -8.57 -8.56
CA ALA A 185 -3.63 -8.67 -7.34
C ALA A 185 -4.72 -7.59 -7.27
N LEU A 186 -4.36 -6.36 -7.62
CA LEU A 186 -5.29 -5.24 -7.64
C LEU A 186 -6.37 -5.43 -8.72
N ARG A 187 -5.99 -5.91 -9.91
CA ARG A 187 -6.91 -6.23 -11.01
C ARG A 187 -7.90 -7.32 -10.60
N LEU A 188 -7.45 -8.36 -9.92
CA LEU A 188 -8.31 -9.45 -9.44
C LEU A 188 -9.33 -8.95 -8.41
N ILE A 189 -8.91 -8.16 -7.44
CA ILE A 189 -9.80 -7.63 -6.40
C ILE A 189 -10.85 -6.70 -7.03
N THR A 190 -10.44 -5.76 -7.87
CA THR A 190 -11.36 -4.82 -8.51
C THR A 190 -12.31 -5.51 -9.50
N SER A 191 -11.86 -6.55 -10.22
CA SER A 191 -12.70 -7.27 -11.17
C SER A 191 -13.79 -8.09 -10.48
N THR A 192 -13.57 -8.59 -9.28
CA THR A 192 -14.59 -9.34 -8.53
C THR A 192 -15.75 -8.44 -8.10
N GLY A 193 -15.51 -7.19 -7.75
CA GLY A 193 -16.55 -6.19 -7.47
C GLY A 193 -17.28 -5.75 -8.73
N LEU A 194 -16.55 -5.35 -9.77
CA LEU A 194 -17.11 -4.82 -11.02
C LEU A 194 -17.95 -5.84 -11.80
N VAL A 195 -17.55 -7.12 -11.81
CA VAL A 195 -18.33 -8.18 -12.50
C VAL A 195 -19.67 -8.44 -11.82
N GLY A 196 -19.75 -8.31 -10.50
CA GLY A 196 -21.00 -8.36 -9.75
C GLY A 196 -21.92 -7.21 -10.14
N ASP A 197 -21.43 -5.99 -10.04
CA ASP A 197 -22.18 -4.75 -10.26
C ASP A 197 -22.59 -4.56 -11.72
N VAL A 198 -21.69 -4.83 -12.68
CA VAL A 198 -22.01 -4.73 -14.12
C VAL A 198 -23.03 -5.76 -14.54
N LYS A 199 -22.96 -7.01 -14.05
CA LYS A 199 -23.98 -8.03 -14.31
C LYS A 199 -25.34 -7.64 -13.72
N GLN A 200 -25.35 -7.04 -12.53
CA GLN A 200 -26.57 -6.61 -11.87
C GLN A 200 -27.20 -5.40 -12.59
N VAL A 201 -26.41 -4.38 -12.91
CA VAL A 201 -26.85 -3.18 -13.65
C VAL A 201 -27.29 -3.52 -15.09
N LEU A 202 -26.57 -4.41 -15.79
CA LEU A 202 -26.99 -4.91 -17.10
C LEU A 202 -28.29 -5.70 -17.01
N LYS A 203 -28.44 -6.55 -16.00
CA LYS A 203 -29.66 -7.33 -15.79
C LYS A 203 -30.88 -6.45 -15.51
N GLU A 204 -30.71 -5.39 -14.72
CA GLU A 204 -31.76 -4.39 -14.43
C GLU A 204 -32.10 -3.54 -15.66
N LYS A 205 -31.08 -2.99 -16.37
CA LYS A 205 -31.28 -2.18 -17.57
C LYS A 205 -31.88 -3.00 -18.72
N VAL A 206 -31.39 -4.20 -18.95
CA VAL A 206 -31.92 -5.09 -20.00
C VAL A 206 -33.30 -5.58 -19.61
N GLY A 207 -33.57 -5.90 -18.36
CA GLY A 207 -34.87 -6.27 -17.84
C GLY A 207 -35.92 -5.16 -18.05
N ASN A 208 -35.57 -3.92 -17.85
CA ASN A 208 -36.44 -2.77 -18.00
C ASN A 208 -36.71 -2.41 -19.48
N VAL A 209 -35.77 -2.73 -20.39
CA VAL A 209 -35.92 -2.41 -21.84
C VAL A 209 -36.65 -3.51 -22.61
N ILE A 210 -36.41 -4.78 -22.34
CA ILE A 210 -36.93 -5.91 -23.11
C ILE A 210 -38.01 -6.72 -22.39
N GLY A 211 -38.34 -6.40 -21.16
CA GLY A 211 -39.35 -7.05 -20.36
C GLY A 211 -39.08 -8.57 -20.12
N GLU A 212 -39.99 -9.23 -19.40
CA GLU A 212 -39.79 -10.64 -19.01
C GLU A 212 -39.67 -11.62 -20.20
N LYS A 213 -40.43 -11.36 -21.28
CA LYS A 213 -40.39 -12.22 -22.48
C LYS A 213 -39.06 -12.12 -23.24
N GLY A 214 -38.49 -10.92 -23.31
CA GLY A 214 -37.18 -10.71 -23.92
C GLY A 214 -36.03 -11.29 -23.10
N MET A 215 -36.12 -11.24 -21.77
CA MET A 215 -35.13 -11.89 -20.89
C MET A 215 -35.12 -13.41 -21.02
N ALA A 216 -36.27 -14.03 -21.24
CA ALA A 216 -36.37 -15.48 -21.53
C ALA A 216 -35.69 -15.87 -22.86
N PHE A 217 -35.78 -15.01 -23.85
CA PHE A 217 -35.13 -15.21 -25.16
C PHE A 217 -33.60 -15.10 -25.07
N VAL A 218 -33.08 -14.07 -24.36
CA VAL A 218 -31.63 -13.89 -24.13
C VAL A 218 -31.04 -15.07 -23.35
N LYS A 219 -31.70 -15.55 -22.30
CA LYS A 219 -31.27 -16.74 -21.56
C LYS A 219 -31.20 -18.02 -22.39
N ARG A 220 -31.99 -18.09 -23.46
CA ARG A 220 -32.02 -19.25 -24.37
C ARG A 220 -30.85 -19.20 -25.37
N ILE A 221 -30.34 -18.02 -25.73
CA ILE A 221 -29.21 -17.85 -26.65
C ILE A 221 -27.88 -18.01 -25.95
N LEU A 222 -27.80 -17.66 -24.63
CA LEU A 222 -26.56 -17.70 -23.83
C LEU A 222 -26.34 -19.06 -23.14
N LYS A 223 -27.17 -20.07 -23.40
CA LYS A 223 -26.94 -21.48 -23.08
C LYS A 223 -26.32 -22.19 -24.28
#